data_76ecdf2b3434c220ae00d1505f1fc959
#
_entry.id   76ecdf2b3434c220ae00d1505f1fc959
#
_cell.length_a   1.000
_cell.length_b   1.000
_cell.length_c   1.000
_cell.angle_alpha   90.00
_cell.angle_beta   90.00
_cell.angle_gamma   90.00
#
_symmetry.space_group_name_H-M   'P 1'
#
loop_
_entity.id
_entity.type
_entity.pdbx_description
1 polymer ?
#
loop_
_entity_poly.entity_id
_entity_poly.type
_entity_poly.pdbx_seq_one_letter_code
_entity_poly.pdbx_strand_id
1 'polypeptide(L)'
;MNQMNAFLKDRYDMKTFNHVDLSSFDKDFNLPEVTTQTIKGKRFYITPEGNKYPSITTVLSDRNKDGIVKWRQSVGNDVANQIMRSAASRGTALHTLVENYLNNEELSKQDVLPVALFTILKPELDKINNIVLQEGGLYSDKWGVAGRVDCIAEYEGKLSVIDFKTSSKEKKEEWVENYFIQGAAYCEMYEERFKGKIDQVVILIVTEDGATQTFIKDKKDYLPLLEPAIKEFNEKFKID
;
A
#
# COMPACT_ATOMS: atom_id res chain seq x y z
N MET A 1 11.28 -3.55 27.81
CA MET A 1 9.97 -3.83 27.18
C MET A 1 9.16 -2.56 27.20
N ASN A 2 8.69 -2.05 26.04
CA ASN A 2 7.93 -0.80 25.95
C ASN A 2 6.55 -1.00 26.63
N GLN A 3 6.05 0.01 27.40
CA GLN A 3 4.76 -0.06 28.09
C GLN A 3 3.60 -0.42 27.15
N MET A 4 3.64 0.05 25.90
CA MET A 4 2.66 -0.28 24.85
C MET A 4 2.71 -1.77 24.48
N ASN A 5 3.89 -2.34 24.34
CA ASN A 5 4.06 -3.76 24.05
C ASN A 5 3.60 -4.63 25.22
N ALA A 6 3.85 -4.21 26.47
CA ALA A 6 3.31 -4.88 27.65
C ALA A 6 1.77 -4.83 27.65
N PHE A 7 1.17 -3.64 27.40
CA PHE A 7 -0.28 -3.47 27.33
C PHE A 7 -0.94 -4.31 26.23
N LEU A 8 -0.33 -4.37 25.04
CA LEU A 8 -0.85 -5.18 23.93
C LEU A 8 -0.61 -6.67 24.16
N LYS A 9 0.54 -7.05 24.73
CA LYS A 9 0.88 -8.45 25.05
C LYS A 9 -0.02 -9.04 26.15
N ASP A 10 -0.41 -8.24 27.13
CA ASP A 10 -1.34 -8.65 28.20
C ASP A 10 -2.80 -8.78 27.73
N ARG A 11 -3.16 -8.09 26.64
CA ARG A 11 -4.54 -8.10 26.09
C ARG A 11 -4.70 -8.96 24.84
N TYR A 12 -3.64 -9.18 24.08
CA TYR A 12 -3.71 -9.89 22.80
C TYR A 12 -2.54 -10.88 22.72
N ASP A 13 -2.88 -12.11 22.45
CA ASP A 13 -1.88 -13.12 22.06
C ASP A 13 -1.24 -12.65 20.73
N MET A 14 0.04 -12.20 20.82
CA MET A 14 0.74 -11.66 19.65
C MET A 14 1.12 -12.82 18.73
N LYS A 15 0.49 -12.88 17.55
CA LYS A 15 0.81 -13.87 16.53
C LYS A 15 2.26 -13.71 16.08
N THR A 16 2.93 -14.83 15.81
CA THR A 16 4.21 -14.86 15.09
C THR A 16 3.95 -15.22 13.64
N PHE A 17 4.51 -14.44 12.73
CA PHE A 17 4.37 -14.62 11.29
C PHE A 17 5.57 -15.35 10.71
N ASN A 18 5.31 -16.24 9.75
CA ASN A 18 6.35 -16.85 8.95
C ASN A 18 6.77 -15.91 7.83
N HIS A 19 8.06 -15.83 7.56
CA HIS A 19 8.62 -15.13 6.41
C HIS A 19 9.18 -16.14 5.42
N VAL A 20 8.90 -15.93 4.15
CA VAL A 20 9.39 -16.78 3.07
C VAL A 20 10.78 -16.29 2.67
N ASP A 21 11.76 -17.17 2.76
CA ASP A 21 13.08 -16.88 2.22
C ASP A 21 13.07 -17.08 0.70
N LEU A 22 12.97 -15.98 -0.03
CA LEU A 22 12.94 -16.00 -1.48
C LEU A 22 14.24 -16.47 -2.12
N SER A 23 15.38 -16.36 -1.42
CA SER A 23 16.66 -16.89 -1.90
C SER A 23 16.66 -18.42 -1.98
N SER A 24 15.76 -19.09 -1.26
CA SER A 24 15.55 -20.53 -1.34
C SER A 24 14.90 -20.99 -2.65
N PHE A 25 14.14 -20.10 -3.33
CA PHE A 25 13.45 -20.38 -4.60
C PHE A 25 14.24 -19.88 -5.81
N ASP A 26 14.96 -18.79 -5.64
CA ASP A 26 15.81 -18.21 -6.67
C ASP A 26 17.10 -17.71 -6.03
N LYS A 27 18.23 -18.39 -6.31
CA LYS A 27 19.55 -18.01 -5.77
C LYS A 27 20.03 -16.65 -6.23
N ASP A 28 19.49 -16.20 -7.37
CA ASP A 28 19.77 -14.89 -7.95
C ASP A 28 18.71 -13.85 -7.53
N PHE A 29 17.83 -14.22 -6.57
CA PHE A 29 16.83 -13.30 -6.04
C PHE A 29 17.51 -12.06 -5.47
N ASN A 30 17.21 -10.94 -6.07
CA ASN A 30 17.61 -9.63 -5.58
C ASN A 30 16.45 -8.66 -5.74
N LEU A 31 16.00 -8.10 -4.61
CA LEU A 31 14.98 -7.05 -4.65
C LEU A 31 15.59 -5.83 -5.36
N PRO A 32 14.95 -5.29 -6.43
CA PRO A 32 15.51 -4.15 -7.14
C PRO A 32 15.65 -2.94 -6.22
N GLU A 33 16.85 -2.38 -6.19
CA GLU A 33 17.10 -1.15 -5.45
C GLU A 33 16.59 0.05 -6.27
N VAL A 34 15.37 0.50 -5.95
CA VAL A 34 14.75 1.67 -6.57
C VAL A 34 14.86 2.89 -5.65
N THR A 35 15.27 4.02 -6.21
CA THR A 35 15.31 5.29 -5.50
C THR A 35 14.18 6.21 -5.94
N THR A 36 13.83 7.21 -5.14
CA THR A 36 12.74 8.12 -5.47
C THR A 36 13.24 9.50 -5.85
N GLN A 37 12.61 10.13 -6.83
CA GLN A 37 12.86 11.49 -7.26
C GLN A 37 11.54 12.24 -7.47
N THR A 38 11.47 13.50 -7.05
CA THR A 38 10.34 14.38 -7.38
C THR A 38 10.66 15.15 -8.65
N ILE A 39 9.84 14.95 -9.70
CA ILE A 39 9.96 15.64 -10.98
C ILE A 39 8.66 16.42 -11.22
N LYS A 40 8.76 17.74 -11.40
CA LYS A 40 7.59 18.65 -11.59
C LYS A 40 6.47 18.39 -10.55
N GLY A 41 6.85 18.17 -9.27
CA GLY A 41 5.90 17.91 -8.17
C GLY A 41 5.27 16.51 -8.14
N LYS A 42 5.70 15.58 -8.97
CA LYS A 42 5.23 14.19 -9.05
C LYS A 42 6.35 13.23 -8.62
N ARG A 43 5.98 12.15 -7.91
CA ARG A 43 6.94 11.13 -7.46
C ARG A 43 7.25 10.14 -8.58
N PHE A 44 8.54 9.99 -8.86
CA PHE A 44 9.10 9.00 -9.77
C PHE A 44 10.03 8.05 -9.00
N TYR A 45 10.18 6.86 -9.54
CA TYR A 45 11.17 5.90 -9.11
C TYR A 45 12.24 5.77 -10.19
N ILE A 46 13.49 5.66 -9.77
CA ILE A 46 14.63 5.42 -10.65
C ILE A 46 15.00 3.95 -10.47
N THR A 47 14.97 3.21 -11.57
CA THR A 47 15.36 1.80 -11.58
C THR A 47 16.89 1.64 -11.54
N PRO A 48 17.41 0.45 -11.24
CA PRO A 48 18.87 0.19 -11.31
C PRO A 48 19.48 0.51 -12.69
N GLU A 49 18.69 0.38 -13.75
CA GLU A 49 19.11 0.67 -15.14
C GLU A 49 19.00 2.17 -15.47
N GLY A 50 18.51 2.99 -14.55
CA GLY A 50 18.36 4.43 -14.71
C GLY A 50 17.05 4.88 -15.35
N ASN A 51 16.10 3.97 -15.59
CA ASN A 51 14.77 4.31 -16.10
C ASN A 51 13.99 5.10 -15.05
N LYS A 52 13.19 6.08 -15.48
CA LYS A 52 12.36 6.92 -14.60
C LYS A 52 10.89 6.58 -14.80
N TYR A 53 10.32 5.88 -13.84
CA TYR A 53 8.91 5.51 -13.88
C TYR A 53 8.09 6.28 -12.85
N PRO A 54 6.92 6.82 -13.23
CA PRO A 54 6.02 7.45 -12.27
C PRO A 54 5.56 6.42 -11.23
N SER A 55 5.37 6.88 -10.00
CA SER A 55 4.70 6.06 -8.98
C SER A 55 3.29 5.73 -9.42
N ILE A 56 2.87 4.47 -9.31
CA ILE A 56 1.49 4.06 -9.60
C ILE A 56 0.47 4.88 -8.80
N THR A 57 0.77 5.22 -7.54
CA THR A 57 -0.08 6.10 -6.73
C THR A 57 -0.17 7.51 -7.31
N THR A 58 0.91 8.01 -7.93
CA THR A 58 0.92 9.31 -8.63
C THR A 58 0.04 9.26 -9.88
N VAL A 59 0.16 8.21 -10.68
CA VAL A 59 -0.67 7.98 -11.87
C VAL A 59 -2.15 7.98 -11.49
N LEU A 60 -2.53 7.18 -10.51
CA LEU A 60 -3.93 7.01 -10.10
C LEU A 60 -4.51 8.23 -9.37
N SER A 61 -3.67 9.00 -8.65
CA SER A 61 -4.14 10.23 -8.00
C SER A 61 -4.56 11.31 -8.98
N ASP A 62 -4.02 11.30 -10.20
CA ASP A 62 -4.39 12.28 -11.24
C ASP A 62 -5.83 12.09 -11.74
N ARG A 63 -6.36 10.85 -11.71
CA ARG A 63 -7.75 10.53 -12.07
C ARG A 63 -8.78 11.22 -11.15
N ASN A 64 -8.46 11.45 -9.89
CA ASN A 64 -9.36 12.04 -8.88
C ASN A 64 -9.11 13.54 -8.64
N LYS A 65 -8.27 14.18 -9.44
CA LYS A 65 -7.84 15.56 -9.25
C LYS A 65 -9.00 16.55 -9.18
N ASP A 66 -9.98 16.43 -10.07
CA ASP A 66 -11.12 17.34 -10.12
C ASP A 66 -12.01 17.24 -8.88
N GLY A 67 -12.20 16.01 -8.38
CA GLY A 67 -12.92 15.78 -7.13
C GLY A 67 -12.23 16.41 -5.92
N ILE A 68 -10.90 16.29 -5.85
CA ILE A 68 -10.09 16.91 -4.80
C ILE A 68 -10.15 18.43 -4.89
N VAL A 69 -10.08 19.01 -6.09
CA VAL A 69 -10.18 20.46 -6.30
C VAL A 69 -11.53 20.98 -5.81
N LYS A 70 -12.65 20.34 -6.22
CA LYS A 70 -14.00 20.71 -5.78
C LYS A 70 -14.16 20.62 -4.28
N TRP A 71 -13.65 19.53 -3.67
CA TRP A 71 -13.68 19.37 -2.22
C TRP A 71 -12.86 20.46 -1.49
N ARG A 72 -11.64 20.77 -1.98
CA ARG A 72 -10.83 21.87 -1.40
C ARG A 72 -11.54 23.22 -1.47
N GLN A 73 -12.25 23.49 -2.58
CA GLN A 73 -13.06 24.70 -2.72
C GLN A 73 -14.21 24.74 -1.70
N SER A 74 -14.83 23.60 -1.39
CA SER A 74 -15.96 23.54 -0.45
C SER A 74 -15.57 23.72 1.02
N VAL A 75 -14.38 23.21 1.44
CA VAL A 75 -13.95 23.27 2.83
C VAL A 75 -12.92 24.37 3.12
N GLY A 76 -12.35 24.98 2.09
CA GLY A 76 -11.26 25.95 2.17
C GLY A 76 -9.88 25.30 2.22
N ASN A 77 -8.87 25.99 1.68
CA ASN A 77 -7.52 25.44 1.52
C ASN A 77 -6.83 25.10 2.83
N ASP A 78 -6.98 25.91 3.86
CA ASP A 78 -6.31 25.69 5.15
C ASP A 78 -6.86 24.45 5.86
N VAL A 79 -8.19 24.31 5.88
CA VAL A 79 -8.88 23.14 6.44
C VAL A 79 -8.51 21.88 5.64
N ALA A 80 -8.54 21.96 4.31
CA ALA A 80 -8.17 20.85 3.45
C ALA A 80 -6.71 20.41 3.69
N ASN A 81 -5.77 21.36 3.82
CA ASN A 81 -4.37 21.07 4.10
C ASN A 81 -4.18 20.42 5.48
N GLN A 82 -4.94 20.86 6.48
CA GLN A 82 -4.90 20.25 7.81
C GLN A 82 -5.42 18.81 7.78
N ILE A 83 -6.58 18.58 7.15
CA ILE A 83 -7.16 17.23 6.99
C ILE A 83 -6.19 16.30 6.26
N MET A 84 -5.60 16.76 5.15
CA MET A 84 -4.66 15.94 4.37
C MET A 84 -3.39 15.61 5.17
N ARG A 85 -2.83 16.56 5.92
CA ARG A 85 -1.66 16.32 6.77
C ARG A 85 -1.97 15.31 7.89
N SER A 86 -3.10 15.47 8.58
CA SER A 86 -3.52 14.55 9.63
C SER A 86 -3.75 13.14 9.08
N ALA A 87 -4.38 13.02 7.90
CA ALA A 87 -4.59 11.74 7.24
C ALA A 87 -3.27 11.06 6.84
N ALA A 88 -2.31 11.83 6.30
CA ALA A 88 -0.99 11.32 5.93
C ALA A 88 -0.19 10.86 7.16
N SER A 89 -0.15 11.65 8.23
CA SER A 89 0.54 11.29 9.48
C SER A 89 -0.06 10.03 10.11
N ARG A 90 -1.39 9.95 10.20
CA ARG A 90 -2.12 8.78 10.68
C ARG A 90 -1.82 7.53 9.85
N GLY A 91 -1.85 7.67 8.52
CA GLY A 91 -1.53 6.57 7.61
C GLY A 91 -0.11 6.05 7.83
N THR A 92 0.90 6.93 7.83
CA THR A 92 2.29 6.56 8.08
C THR A 92 2.46 5.84 9.42
N ALA A 93 1.86 6.36 10.49
CA ALA A 93 1.96 5.76 11.82
C ALA A 93 1.31 4.36 11.88
N LEU A 94 0.15 4.16 11.21
CA LEU A 94 -0.46 2.83 11.10
C LEU A 94 0.44 1.86 10.32
N HIS A 95 0.96 2.27 9.15
CA HIS A 95 1.85 1.41 8.34
C HIS A 95 3.08 0.97 9.15
N THR A 96 3.70 1.88 9.92
CA THR A 96 4.83 1.53 10.80
C THR A 96 4.45 0.48 11.84
N LEU A 97 3.26 0.60 12.47
CA LEU A 97 2.80 -0.40 13.45
C LEU A 97 2.52 -1.75 12.77
N VAL A 98 1.90 -1.75 11.59
CA VAL A 98 1.62 -2.97 10.82
C VAL A 98 2.94 -3.63 10.39
N GLU A 99 3.89 -2.87 9.86
CA GLU A 99 5.20 -3.35 9.46
C GLU A 99 5.95 -4.01 10.62
N ASN A 100 6.07 -3.33 11.77
CA ASN A 100 6.69 -3.91 12.96
C ASN A 100 5.99 -5.22 13.38
N TYR A 101 4.64 -5.23 13.39
CA TYR A 101 3.86 -6.39 13.78
C TYR A 101 4.10 -7.59 12.87
N LEU A 102 4.01 -7.38 11.57
CA LEU A 102 4.20 -8.43 10.57
C LEU A 102 5.66 -8.91 10.52
N ASN A 103 6.63 -8.07 10.89
CA ASN A 103 8.05 -8.44 11.03
C ASN A 103 8.38 -9.14 12.36
N ASN A 104 7.40 -9.39 13.22
CA ASN A 104 7.61 -9.93 14.57
C ASN A 104 8.50 -9.02 15.45
N GLU A 105 8.50 -7.72 15.19
CA GLU A 105 9.29 -6.73 15.91
C GLU A 105 8.48 -6.07 17.04
N GLU A 106 9.18 -5.39 17.95
CA GLU A 106 8.51 -4.56 18.94
C GLU A 106 7.78 -3.39 18.24
N LEU A 107 6.51 -3.18 18.63
CA LEU A 107 5.75 -2.06 18.08
C LEU A 107 6.37 -0.73 18.49
N SER A 108 6.63 0.12 17.50
CA SER A 108 7.13 1.47 17.71
C SER A 108 6.11 2.32 18.48
N LYS A 109 6.63 3.22 19.31
CA LYS A 109 5.78 4.12 20.07
C LYS A 109 5.07 5.09 19.11
N GLN A 110 3.76 5.12 19.17
CA GLN A 110 2.89 5.99 18.38
C GLN A 110 1.86 6.69 19.27
N ASP A 111 1.16 7.67 18.71
CA ASP A 111 0.05 8.33 19.35
C ASP A 111 -1.15 7.38 19.54
N VAL A 112 -2.10 7.80 20.38
CA VAL A 112 -3.27 6.97 20.79
C VAL A 112 -4.10 6.51 19.58
N LEU A 113 -4.37 7.41 18.62
CA LEU A 113 -5.25 7.08 17.49
C LEU A 113 -4.64 6.00 16.56
N PRO A 114 -3.39 6.09 16.09
CA PRO A 114 -2.78 5.00 15.32
C PRO A 114 -2.76 3.66 16.05
N VAL A 115 -2.50 3.66 17.37
CA VAL A 115 -2.53 2.43 18.19
C VAL A 115 -3.94 1.83 18.26
N ALA A 116 -4.97 2.67 18.43
CA ALA A 116 -6.35 2.22 18.43
C ALA A 116 -6.74 1.61 17.07
N LEU A 117 -6.40 2.29 15.96
CA LEU A 117 -6.65 1.79 14.61
C LEU A 117 -5.93 0.46 14.34
N PHE A 118 -4.66 0.34 14.75
CA PHE A 118 -3.92 -0.91 14.67
C PHE A 118 -4.63 -2.03 15.45
N THR A 119 -5.09 -1.74 16.65
CA THR A 119 -5.80 -2.71 17.50
C THR A 119 -7.09 -3.22 16.83
N ILE A 120 -7.83 -2.31 16.18
CA ILE A 120 -9.06 -2.65 15.44
C ILE A 120 -8.73 -3.48 14.19
N LEU A 121 -7.64 -3.16 13.50
CA LEU A 121 -7.20 -3.87 12.28
C LEU A 121 -6.57 -5.23 12.57
N LYS A 122 -6.02 -5.44 13.77
CA LYS A 122 -5.25 -6.64 14.14
C LYS A 122 -5.93 -7.97 13.79
N PRO A 123 -7.24 -8.18 14.00
CA PRO A 123 -7.90 -9.44 13.61
C PRO A 123 -7.77 -9.76 12.11
N GLU A 124 -7.72 -8.74 11.24
CA GLU A 124 -7.49 -8.92 9.80
C GLU A 124 -6.01 -9.19 9.52
N LEU A 125 -5.09 -8.53 10.23
CA LEU A 125 -3.66 -8.79 10.11
C LEU A 125 -3.32 -10.22 10.53
N ASP A 126 -4.02 -10.78 11.51
CA ASP A 126 -3.81 -12.15 11.99
C ASP A 126 -4.17 -13.22 10.94
N LYS A 127 -4.87 -12.87 9.87
CA LYS A 127 -5.15 -13.75 8.73
C LYS A 127 -3.99 -13.82 7.72
N ILE A 128 -3.00 -12.94 7.86
CA ILE A 128 -1.77 -12.89 7.05
C ILE A 128 -0.78 -13.94 7.55
N ASN A 129 -0.06 -14.59 6.65
CA ASN A 129 1.09 -15.44 6.98
C ASN A 129 1.99 -15.63 5.74
N ASN A 130 3.09 -16.36 5.88
CA ASN A 130 4.03 -16.65 4.81
C ASN A 130 4.39 -15.39 4.00
N ILE A 131 4.92 -14.40 4.72
CA ILE A 131 5.23 -13.06 4.19
C ILE A 131 6.40 -13.16 3.23
N VAL A 132 6.19 -12.69 2.01
CA VAL A 132 7.16 -12.72 0.91
C VAL A 132 7.92 -11.40 0.84
N LEU A 133 7.20 -10.27 1.00
CA LEU A 133 7.78 -8.94 0.85
C LEU A 133 6.97 -7.92 1.65
N GLN A 134 7.65 -7.03 2.35
CA GLN A 134 7.06 -5.85 2.98
C GLN A 134 7.82 -4.60 2.55
N GLU A 135 7.07 -3.49 2.37
CA GLU A 135 7.61 -2.17 2.01
C GLU A 135 8.65 -2.23 0.88
N GLY A 136 8.43 -3.17 -0.06
CA GLY A 136 9.35 -3.43 -1.16
C GLY A 136 9.16 -2.53 -2.37
N GLY A 137 10.26 -2.04 -2.93
CA GLY A 137 10.25 -1.32 -4.20
C GLY A 137 10.05 -2.28 -5.37
N LEU A 138 9.04 -2.02 -6.20
CA LEU A 138 8.74 -2.79 -7.40
C LEU A 138 8.59 -1.85 -8.61
N TYR A 139 8.85 -2.38 -9.81
CA TYR A 139 8.61 -1.67 -11.05
C TYR A 139 8.30 -2.63 -12.20
N SER A 140 7.68 -2.11 -13.24
CA SER A 140 7.37 -2.83 -14.46
C SER A 140 7.89 -2.04 -15.66
N ASP A 141 8.76 -2.67 -16.46
CA ASP A 141 9.23 -2.10 -17.73
C ASP A 141 8.13 -2.18 -18.79
N LYS A 142 7.29 -3.23 -18.72
CA LYS A 142 6.12 -3.41 -19.58
C LYS A 142 5.12 -2.25 -19.45
N TRP A 143 4.83 -1.85 -18.22
CA TRP A 143 3.84 -0.81 -17.92
C TRP A 143 4.46 0.58 -17.75
N GLY A 144 5.78 0.68 -17.58
CA GLY A 144 6.49 1.94 -17.34
C GLY A 144 6.03 2.61 -16.03
N VAL A 145 5.79 1.86 -14.98
CA VAL A 145 5.36 2.35 -13.66
C VAL A 145 6.13 1.63 -12.55
N ALA A 146 6.18 2.28 -11.39
CA ALA A 146 6.86 1.73 -10.22
C ALA A 146 6.09 2.08 -8.93
N GLY A 147 6.50 1.49 -7.82
CA GLY A 147 5.95 1.82 -6.51
C GLY A 147 6.58 1.04 -5.39
N ARG A 148 6.10 1.29 -4.18
CA ARG A 148 6.42 0.51 -2.99
C ARG A 148 5.15 -0.22 -2.58
N VAL A 149 5.20 -1.56 -2.59
CA VAL A 149 4.09 -2.39 -2.14
C VAL A 149 4.13 -2.50 -0.62
N ASP A 150 2.98 -2.41 0.02
CA ASP A 150 2.89 -2.51 1.48
C ASP A 150 3.24 -3.95 1.93
N CYS A 151 2.58 -4.96 1.35
CA CYS A 151 2.82 -6.35 1.69
C CYS A 151 2.48 -7.30 0.53
N ILE A 152 3.32 -8.33 0.35
CA ILE A 152 3.01 -9.53 -0.45
C ILE A 152 3.13 -10.72 0.50
N ALA A 153 2.03 -11.42 0.72
CA ALA A 153 1.93 -12.50 1.68
C ALA A 153 0.73 -13.40 1.36
N GLU A 154 0.60 -14.53 2.02
CA GLU A 154 -0.66 -15.26 2.04
C GLU A 154 -1.68 -14.54 2.94
N TYR A 155 -2.85 -14.26 2.39
CA TYR A 155 -4.04 -13.85 3.12
C TYR A 155 -5.08 -14.95 3.06
N GLU A 156 -5.45 -15.50 4.21
CA GLU A 156 -6.31 -16.69 4.30
C GLU A 156 -5.80 -17.88 3.43
N GLY A 157 -4.46 -18.05 3.39
CA GLY A 157 -3.79 -19.14 2.67
C GLY A 157 -3.65 -18.94 1.15
N LYS A 158 -3.96 -17.74 0.62
CA LYS A 158 -3.77 -17.40 -0.79
C LYS A 158 -2.79 -16.26 -0.97
N LEU A 159 -1.76 -16.46 -1.80
CA LEU A 159 -0.76 -15.42 -2.10
C LEU A 159 -1.44 -14.18 -2.69
N SER A 160 -1.17 -13.03 -2.10
CA SER A 160 -1.89 -11.78 -2.34
C SER A 160 -0.97 -10.57 -2.29
N VAL A 161 -1.31 -9.56 -3.07
CA VAL A 161 -0.89 -8.19 -2.78
C VAL A 161 -1.86 -7.60 -1.77
N ILE A 162 -1.34 -7.13 -0.64
CA ILE A 162 -2.12 -6.59 0.48
C ILE A 162 -1.74 -5.13 0.67
N ASP A 163 -2.74 -4.25 0.77
CA ASP A 163 -2.56 -2.82 0.93
C ASP A 163 -3.38 -2.33 2.14
N PHE A 164 -2.74 -1.54 3.01
CA PHE A 164 -3.33 -1.06 4.25
C PHE A 164 -3.74 0.40 4.11
N LYS A 165 -4.96 0.72 4.50
CA LYS A 165 -5.50 2.08 4.38
C LYS A 165 -6.19 2.54 5.66
N THR A 166 -6.09 3.84 5.91
CA THR A 166 -6.90 4.51 6.95
C THR A 166 -7.97 5.38 6.30
N SER A 167 -9.11 5.49 6.95
CA SER A 167 -10.17 6.39 6.53
C SER A 167 -10.83 7.03 7.74
N SER A 168 -11.48 8.18 7.56
CA SER A 168 -12.32 8.76 8.61
C SER A 168 -13.65 8.02 8.77
N LYS A 169 -14.14 7.40 7.69
CA LYS A 169 -15.41 6.66 7.65
C LYS A 169 -15.32 5.52 6.65
N GLU A 170 -16.25 4.60 6.72
CA GLU A 170 -16.41 3.55 5.72
C GLU A 170 -16.49 4.11 4.30
N LYS A 171 -15.94 3.36 3.36
CA LYS A 171 -15.90 3.67 1.93
C LYS A 171 -16.83 2.75 1.16
N LYS A 172 -17.54 3.29 0.19
CA LYS A 172 -18.18 2.47 -0.83
C LYS A 172 -17.12 1.88 -1.75
N GLU A 173 -17.33 0.67 -2.23
CA GLU A 173 -16.39 -0.03 -3.09
C GLU A 173 -16.01 0.79 -4.34
N GLU A 174 -16.97 1.45 -4.94
CA GLU A 174 -16.77 2.32 -6.12
C GLU A 174 -15.82 3.51 -5.87
N TRP A 175 -15.64 3.92 -4.60
CA TRP A 175 -14.75 5.03 -4.24
C TRP A 175 -13.31 4.58 -4.03
N VAL A 176 -13.07 3.29 -3.95
CA VAL A 176 -11.76 2.70 -3.68
C VAL A 176 -11.21 1.90 -4.87
N GLU A 177 -11.85 1.99 -6.05
CA GLU A 177 -11.41 1.32 -7.28
C GLU A 177 -9.93 1.54 -7.59
N ASN A 178 -9.40 2.75 -7.34
CA ASN A 178 -7.98 3.05 -7.54
C ASN A 178 -7.07 2.20 -6.66
N TYR A 179 -7.50 1.73 -5.49
CA TYR A 179 -6.71 0.82 -4.66
C TYR A 179 -6.62 -0.57 -5.30
N PHE A 180 -7.70 -1.02 -5.94
CA PHE A 180 -7.70 -2.30 -6.66
C PHE A 180 -6.80 -2.25 -7.90
N ILE A 181 -6.82 -1.15 -8.66
CA ILE A 181 -5.93 -0.93 -9.80
C ILE A 181 -4.47 -0.86 -9.33
N GLN A 182 -4.20 -0.19 -8.22
CA GLN A 182 -2.87 -0.13 -7.60
C GLN A 182 -2.38 -1.54 -7.22
N GLY A 183 -3.21 -2.33 -6.56
CA GLY A 183 -2.89 -3.71 -6.20
C GLY A 183 -2.65 -4.60 -7.42
N ALA A 184 -3.48 -4.48 -8.46
CA ALA A 184 -3.29 -5.20 -9.72
C ALA A 184 -1.96 -4.85 -10.41
N ALA A 185 -1.57 -3.56 -10.38
CA ALA A 185 -0.28 -3.13 -10.89
C ALA A 185 0.89 -3.74 -10.10
N TYR A 186 0.80 -3.84 -8.78
CA TYR A 186 1.82 -4.50 -7.97
C TYR A 186 1.91 -6.00 -8.23
N CYS A 187 0.80 -6.68 -8.50
CA CYS A 187 0.83 -8.08 -8.95
C CYS A 187 1.64 -8.23 -10.23
N GLU A 188 1.41 -7.38 -11.24
CA GLU A 188 2.15 -7.41 -12.51
C GLU A 188 3.65 -7.07 -12.30
N MET A 189 3.96 -6.05 -11.50
CA MET A 189 5.35 -5.70 -11.18
C MET A 189 6.09 -6.85 -10.51
N TYR A 190 5.42 -7.59 -9.61
CA TYR A 190 5.99 -8.76 -8.96
C TYR A 190 6.21 -9.90 -9.95
N GLU A 191 5.19 -10.26 -10.74
CA GLU A 191 5.27 -11.36 -11.70
C GLU A 191 6.29 -11.13 -12.81
N GLU A 192 6.54 -9.87 -13.19
CA GLU A 192 7.54 -9.53 -14.21
C GLU A 192 8.97 -9.80 -13.72
N ARG A 193 9.21 -9.74 -12.41
CA ARG A 193 10.55 -9.80 -11.82
C ARG A 193 10.84 -11.08 -11.05
N PHE A 194 9.79 -11.72 -10.56
CA PHE A 194 9.92 -12.89 -9.70
C PHE A 194 9.11 -14.07 -10.23
N LYS A 195 9.56 -15.26 -9.90
CA LYS A 195 8.80 -16.49 -10.19
C LYS A 195 7.62 -16.57 -9.24
N GLY A 196 6.44 -16.58 -9.78
CA GLY A 196 5.20 -16.70 -9.00
C GLY A 196 4.08 -15.87 -9.61
N LYS A 197 2.86 -16.31 -9.40
CA LYS A 197 1.65 -15.66 -9.89
C LYS A 197 0.81 -15.18 -8.72
N ILE A 198 0.37 -13.94 -8.78
CA ILE A 198 -0.52 -13.34 -7.79
C ILE A 198 -1.78 -12.87 -8.49
N ASP A 199 -2.89 -13.52 -8.22
CA ASP A 199 -4.19 -13.14 -8.78
C ASP A 199 -5.04 -12.32 -7.80
N GLN A 200 -4.75 -12.39 -6.49
CA GLN A 200 -5.54 -11.79 -5.44
C GLN A 200 -4.97 -10.46 -4.95
N VAL A 201 -5.83 -9.46 -4.91
CA VAL A 201 -5.59 -8.16 -4.28
C VAL A 201 -6.47 -8.04 -3.05
N VAL A 202 -5.88 -7.68 -1.91
CA VAL A 202 -6.59 -7.47 -0.64
C VAL A 202 -6.37 -6.03 -0.18
N ILE A 203 -7.45 -5.31 0.04
CA ILE A 203 -7.41 -3.96 0.60
C ILE A 203 -8.04 -4.00 1.99
N LEU A 204 -7.25 -3.68 2.99
CA LEU A 204 -7.68 -3.60 4.38
C LEU A 204 -7.81 -2.13 4.79
N ILE A 205 -9.02 -1.68 5.07
CA ILE A 205 -9.28 -0.30 5.50
C ILE A 205 -9.75 -0.32 6.95
N VAL A 206 -9.08 0.44 7.80
CA VAL A 206 -9.56 0.72 9.15
C VAL A 206 -10.01 2.18 9.26
N THR A 207 -11.13 2.41 9.95
CA THR A 207 -11.76 3.73 10.03
C THR A 207 -11.70 4.31 11.44
N GLU A 208 -11.70 5.65 11.54
CA GLU A 208 -11.67 6.35 12.83
C GLU A 208 -12.94 6.12 13.67
N ASP A 209 -14.06 5.75 13.04
CA ASP A 209 -15.29 5.36 13.70
C ASP A 209 -15.32 3.89 14.16
N GLY A 210 -14.21 3.17 13.99
CA GLY A 210 -13.99 1.85 14.58
C GLY A 210 -14.39 0.67 13.71
N ALA A 211 -14.63 0.87 12.39
CA ALA A 211 -14.94 -0.20 11.46
C ALA A 211 -13.68 -0.71 10.75
N THR A 212 -13.74 -1.96 10.29
CA THR A 212 -12.77 -2.56 9.36
C THR A 212 -13.50 -3.01 8.11
N GLN A 213 -12.97 -2.66 6.96
CA GLN A 213 -13.47 -3.12 5.67
C GLN A 213 -12.39 -3.94 4.97
N THR A 214 -12.75 -5.13 4.51
CA THR A 214 -11.88 -6.04 3.76
C THR A 214 -12.44 -6.21 2.36
N PHE A 215 -11.66 -5.81 1.35
CA PHE A 215 -11.99 -6.03 -0.04
C PHE A 215 -11.01 -7.03 -0.64
N ILE A 216 -11.54 -8.13 -1.15
CA ILE A 216 -10.76 -9.17 -1.85
C ILE A 216 -11.18 -9.16 -3.30
N LYS A 217 -10.22 -8.94 -4.21
CA LYS A 217 -10.47 -8.77 -5.64
C LYS A 217 -9.52 -9.62 -6.48
N ASP A 218 -9.97 -10.00 -7.66
CA ASP A 218 -9.12 -10.63 -8.67
C ASP A 218 -8.47 -9.54 -9.52
N LYS A 219 -7.14 -9.57 -9.68
CA LYS A 219 -6.41 -8.56 -10.47
C LYS A 219 -6.91 -8.42 -11.90
N LYS A 220 -7.40 -9.52 -12.49
CA LYS A 220 -7.87 -9.53 -13.90
C LYS A 220 -9.01 -8.54 -14.15
N ASP A 221 -9.81 -8.23 -13.11
CA ASP A 221 -10.95 -7.32 -13.24
C ASP A 221 -10.49 -5.86 -13.30
N TYR A 222 -9.26 -5.56 -12.84
CA TYR A 222 -8.72 -4.20 -12.73
C TYR A 222 -7.55 -3.91 -13.67
N LEU A 223 -6.88 -4.93 -14.21
CA LEU A 223 -5.82 -4.75 -15.22
C LEU A 223 -6.29 -3.99 -16.47
N PRO A 224 -7.52 -4.20 -17.01
CA PRO A 224 -7.99 -3.42 -18.14
C PRO A 224 -8.11 -1.90 -17.88
N LEU A 225 -8.15 -1.50 -16.59
CA LEU A 225 -8.22 -0.09 -16.17
C LEU A 225 -6.83 0.54 -15.99
N LEU A 226 -5.78 -0.28 -15.92
CA LEU A 226 -4.41 0.18 -15.68
C LEU A 226 -3.84 0.90 -16.89
N GLU A 227 -3.93 0.30 -18.08
CA GLU A 227 -3.39 0.86 -19.31
C GLU A 227 -3.96 2.23 -19.65
N PRO A 228 -5.30 2.44 -19.66
CA PRO A 228 -5.88 3.76 -19.86
C PRO A 228 -5.41 4.80 -18.85
N ALA A 229 -5.27 4.42 -17.57
CA ALA A 229 -4.82 5.34 -16.53
C ALA A 229 -3.37 5.81 -16.76
N ILE A 230 -2.49 4.90 -17.13
CA ILE A 230 -1.09 5.22 -17.45
C ILE A 230 -1.01 6.10 -18.70
N LYS A 231 -1.78 5.77 -19.74
CA LYS A 231 -1.81 6.54 -20.99
C LYS A 231 -2.28 7.97 -20.74
N GLU A 232 -3.40 8.13 -20.02
CA GLU A 232 -3.94 9.45 -19.66
C GLU A 232 -2.93 10.28 -18.86
N PHE A 233 -2.22 9.67 -17.91
CA PHE A 233 -1.18 10.33 -17.14
C PHE A 233 -0.02 10.79 -18.03
N ASN A 234 0.49 9.93 -18.93
CA ASN A 234 1.61 10.23 -19.82
C ASN A 234 1.27 11.28 -20.87
N GLU A 235 0.01 11.36 -21.34
CA GLU A 235 -0.44 12.42 -22.23
C GLU A 235 -0.43 13.79 -21.55
N LYS A 236 -0.78 13.84 -20.27
CA LYS A 236 -0.81 15.08 -19.46
C LYS A 236 0.57 15.47 -18.91
N PHE A 237 1.42 14.47 -18.64
CA PHE A 237 2.70 14.68 -17.99
C PHE A 237 3.85 14.18 -18.85
N LYS A 238 4.52 15.10 -19.55
CA LYS A 238 5.74 14.81 -20.31
C LYS A 238 6.98 15.11 -19.48
N ILE A 239 7.88 14.15 -19.40
CA ILE A 239 9.25 14.36 -18.93
C ILE A 239 10.04 14.80 -20.17
N ASP A 240 10.56 16.03 -20.16
CA ASP A 240 11.44 16.55 -21.21
C ASP A 240 12.79 15.84 -21.09
#